data_64074ad726c733a7efd16de0a0a7faba
#
_entry.id   64074ad726c733a7efd16de0a0a7faba
#
_cell.length_a   1.000
_cell.length_b   1.000
_cell.length_c   1.000
_cell.angle_alpha   90.00
_cell.angle_beta   90.00
_cell.angle_gamma   90.00
#
_symmetry.space_group_name_H-M   'P 1'
#
loop_
_entity.id
_entity.type
_entity.pdbx_description
1 polymer ?
#
loop_
_entity_poly.entity_id
_entity_poly.type
_entity_poly.pdbx_seq_one_letter_code
_entity_poly.pdbx_strand_id
1 'polypeptide(L)'
;GPFPVKMSMVMKPTPESAKSIAKSEGEVVPDSILMWRVQKEGYTTKAIRPGMISKSAGFLDSPDVEFISGGVSAKGLEEVAIGRHGNFLHWGFSASPEEMTEEAKSVFANAIVYISQFAGQTPIARKFNPFIVTGEHLKSTILRATRAAYEERVSTLKRIGKEESTYGEYLKSMFPELYFSFGTDEKAYKDYYMNNAGYFM
;
A
#
# COMPACT_ATOMS: atom_id res chain seq x y z
N GLY A 1 13.55 -22.04 1.99
CA GLY A 1 13.26 -22.68 0.71
C GLY A 1 14.43 -23.55 0.22
N PRO A 2 14.22 -24.40 -0.79
CA PRO A 2 15.27 -25.30 -1.29
C PRO A 2 16.40 -24.58 -2.05
N PHE A 3 16.15 -23.37 -2.50
CA PHE A 3 17.14 -22.58 -3.23
C PHE A 3 17.76 -21.52 -2.30
N PRO A 4 19.07 -21.58 -2.02
CA PRO A 4 19.73 -20.56 -1.21
C PRO A 4 19.68 -19.22 -1.92
N VAL A 5 19.38 -18.16 -1.16
CA VAL A 5 19.30 -16.80 -1.69
C VAL A 5 20.18 -15.88 -0.84
N LYS A 6 21.03 -15.15 -1.52
CA LYS A 6 21.73 -14.01 -0.94
C LYS A 6 21.18 -12.75 -1.61
N MET A 7 20.41 -11.96 -0.86
CA MET A 7 19.76 -10.78 -1.41
C MET A 7 20.77 -9.68 -1.76
N SER A 8 20.71 -9.20 -2.98
CA SER A 8 21.43 -8.00 -3.43
C SER A 8 20.60 -6.77 -3.07
N MET A 9 21.07 -6.05 -2.05
CA MET A 9 20.40 -4.84 -1.57
C MET A 9 20.98 -3.60 -2.25
N VAL A 10 20.11 -2.67 -2.61
CA VAL A 10 20.49 -1.39 -3.22
C VAL A 10 19.71 -0.25 -2.59
N MET A 11 20.38 0.91 -2.44
CA MET A 11 19.72 2.15 -2.04
C MET A 11 18.98 2.71 -3.26
N LYS A 12 17.71 3.00 -3.11
CA LYS A 12 16.86 3.63 -4.11
C LYS A 12 16.25 4.92 -3.55
N PRO A 13 16.17 6.00 -4.34
CA PRO A 13 15.44 7.19 -3.94
C PRO A 13 14.01 6.84 -3.56
N THR A 14 13.54 7.40 -2.44
CA THR A 14 12.14 7.27 -2.06
C THR A 14 11.28 7.98 -3.11
N PRO A 15 10.26 7.33 -3.66
CA PRO A 15 9.35 7.97 -4.62
C PRO A 15 8.71 9.23 -4.03
N GLU A 16 8.62 10.30 -4.81
CA GLU A 16 7.99 11.56 -4.35
C GLU A 16 6.53 11.36 -3.93
N SER A 17 5.81 10.45 -4.60
CA SER A 17 4.47 10.06 -4.18
C SER A 17 4.43 9.42 -2.79
N ALA A 18 5.42 8.60 -2.44
CA ALA A 18 5.53 8.01 -1.12
C ALA A 18 5.88 9.06 -0.05
N LYS A 19 6.76 10.02 -0.37
CA LYS A 19 7.05 11.15 0.51
C LYS A 19 5.82 12.02 0.75
N SER A 20 5.03 12.25 -0.29
CA SER A 20 3.78 13.01 -0.21
C SER A 20 2.75 12.31 0.69
N ILE A 21 2.61 10.98 0.56
CA ILE A 21 1.73 10.18 1.43
C ILE A 21 2.22 10.24 2.87
N ALA A 22 3.49 9.98 3.13
CA ALA A 22 4.06 10.05 4.48
C ALA A 22 3.81 11.42 5.12
N LYS A 23 4.06 12.49 4.37
CA LYS A 23 3.78 13.86 4.84
C LYS A 23 2.30 14.06 5.20
N SER A 24 1.37 13.51 4.40
CA SER A 24 -0.06 13.60 4.70
C SER A 24 -0.46 12.79 5.93
N GLU A 25 0.32 11.76 6.25
CA GLU A 25 0.15 10.89 7.42
C GLU A 25 0.91 11.40 8.66
N GLY A 26 1.65 12.50 8.53
CA GLY A 26 2.48 13.05 9.60
C GLY A 26 3.74 12.23 9.85
N GLU A 27 4.13 11.37 8.91
CA GLU A 27 5.31 10.54 8.98
C GLU A 27 6.48 11.14 8.19
N VAL A 28 7.69 10.84 8.63
CA VAL A 28 8.93 11.22 7.94
C VAL A 28 9.57 9.96 7.37
N VAL A 29 9.74 9.94 6.07
CA VAL A 29 10.46 8.86 5.38
C VAL A 29 11.83 9.34 4.93
N PRO A 30 12.85 8.46 4.92
CA PRO A 30 14.18 8.81 4.45
C PRO A 30 14.15 9.14 2.94
N ASP A 31 15.11 9.94 2.48
CA ASP A 31 15.26 10.29 1.05
C ASP A 31 15.56 9.08 0.15
N SER A 32 16.10 8.03 0.74
CA SER A 32 16.37 6.76 0.05
C SER A 32 16.11 5.58 0.96
N ILE A 33 15.69 4.48 0.34
CA ILE A 33 15.26 3.24 1.00
C ILE A 33 16.14 2.09 0.52
N LEU A 34 16.56 1.24 1.44
CA LEU A 34 17.27 0.02 1.11
C LEU A 34 16.29 -1.02 0.58
N MET A 35 16.47 -1.42 -0.68
CA MET A 35 15.58 -2.34 -1.38
C MET A 35 16.37 -3.48 -2.00
N TRP A 36 15.77 -4.65 -2.10
CA TRP A 36 16.36 -5.72 -2.89
C TRP A 36 16.00 -5.55 -4.38
N ARG A 37 16.85 -6.07 -5.24
CA ARG A 37 16.72 -5.90 -6.68
C ARG A 37 16.06 -7.11 -7.33
N VAL A 38 14.94 -6.90 -7.98
CA VAL A 38 14.24 -7.93 -8.77
C VAL A 38 14.72 -7.95 -10.22
N GLN A 39 14.82 -6.79 -10.85
CA GLN A 39 15.22 -6.66 -12.26
C GLN A 39 16.73 -6.49 -12.42
N LYS A 40 17.28 -7.02 -13.49
CA LYS A 40 18.68 -6.82 -13.90
C LYS A 40 18.97 -5.36 -14.18
N GLU A 41 20.25 -4.95 -14.00
CA GLU A 41 20.72 -3.64 -14.42
C GLU A 41 20.65 -3.47 -15.95
N GLY A 42 20.43 -2.23 -16.37
CA GLY A 42 20.35 -1.90 -17.79
C GLY A 42 19.09 -2.41 -18.51
N TYR A 43 18.20 -3.08 -17.78
CA TYR A 43 16.94 -3.48 -18.34
C TYR A 43 16.03 -2.26 -18.52
N THR A 44 15.83 -1.86 -19.77
CA THR A 44 14.86 -0.85 -20.14
C THR A 44 13.80 -1.50 -21.01
N THR A 45 12.58 -1.64 -20.51
CA THR A 45 11.45 -1.90 -21.38
C THR A 45 10.96 -0.58 -21.98
N LYS A 46 10.48 -0.62 -23.22
CA LYS A 46 9.68 0.48 -23.78
C LYS A 46 8.40 0.75 -23.00
N ALA A 47 7.99 -0.18 -22.15
CA ALA A 47 6.91 -0.06 -21.20
C ALA A 47 7.42 -0.56 -19.84
N ILE A 48 7.93 0.34 -19.01
CA ILE A 48 8.11 0.05 -17.59
C ILE A 48 6.71 -0.18 -17.04
N ARG A 49 6.37 -1.43 -16.85
CA ARG A 49 5.18 -1.78 -16.07
C ARG A 49 5.60 -1.85 -14.63
N PRO A 50 5.20 -0.88 -13.81
CA PRO A 50 5.42 -1.02 -12.38
C PRO A 50 4.77 -2.31 -11.90
N GLY A 51 5.38 -3.00 -10.96
CA GLY A 51 4.80 -4.19 -10.35
C GLY A 51 3.41 -3.92 -9.78
N MET A 52 2.61 -4.95 -9.68
CA MET A 52 1.26 -4.88 -9.11
C MET A 52 1.33 -5.09 -7.59
N ILE A 53 2.05 -4.24 -6.90
CA ILE A 53 2.07 -4.22 -5.44
C ILE A 53 0.65 -3.89 -4.94
N SER A 54 0.14 -4.71 -4.04
CA SER A 54 -1.20 -4.56 -3.48
C SER A 54 -1.17 -3.76 -2.19
N LYS A 55 -2.23 -2.99 -1.93
CA LYS A 55 -2.40 -2.36 -0.61
C LYS A 55 -2.48 -3.43 0.47
N SER A 56 -1.89 -3.14 1.63
CA SER A 56 -1.99 -3.99 2.81
C SER A 56 -3.39 -3.93 3.45
N ALA A 57 -4.09 -2.81 3.26
CA ALA A 57 -5.43 -2.58 3.80
C ALA A 57 -6.41 -3.69 3.40
N GLY A 58 -7.01 -4.33 4.39
CA GLY A 58 -7.91 -5.47 4.23
C GLY A 58 -7.21 -6.81 3.99
N PHE A 59 -5.94 -6.82 3.58
CA PHE A 59 -5.17 -8.04 3.42
C PHE A 59 -4.79 -8.63 4.78
N LEU A 60 -4.22 -7.82 5.67
CA LEU A 60 -3.78 -8.26 6.99
C LEU A 60 -4.93 -8.64 7.95
N ASP A 61 -6.15 -8.26 7.63
CA ASP A 61 -7.34 -8.61 8.41
C ASP A 61 -7.78 -10.07 8.26
N SER A 62 -7.26 -10.81 7.30
CA SER A 62 -7.62 -12.20 7.07
C SER A 62 -6.72 -13.13 7.87
N PRO A 63 -7.27 -14.13 8.60
CA PRO A 63 -6.49 -14.97 9.50
C PRO A 63 -5.57 -15.97 8.78
N ASP A 64 -5.76 -16.18 7.48
CA ASP A 64 -4.99 -17.09 6.63
C ASP A 64 -4.03 -16.38 5.67
N VAL A 65 -3.71 -15.10 5.96
CA VAL A 65 -2.72 -14.34 5.20
C VAL A 65 -1.35 -14.36 5.84
N GLU A 66 -0.36 -14.10 5.00
CA GLU A 66 1.03 -13.93 5.40
C GLU A 66 1.67 -12.81 4.58
N PHE A 67 2.17 -11.80 5.27
CA PHE A 67 2.96 -10.72 4.69
C PHE A 67 4.41 -11.18 4.60
N ILE A 68 4.90 -11.47 3.39
CA ILE A 68 6.24 -12.04 3.17
C ILE A 68 7.25 -10.94 2.85
N SER A 69 6.89 -10.01 1.97
CA SER A 69 7.75 -8.90 1.59
C SER A 69 6.93 -7.65 1.33
N GLY A 70 7.38 -6.56 1.92
CA GLY A 70 6.83 -5.23 1.69
C GLY A 70 7.42 -4.55 0.46
N GLY A 71 6.80 -3.45 0.11
CA GLY A 71 7.27 -2.55 -0.94
C GLY A 71 6.68 -1.16 -0.76
N VAL A 72 7.34 -0.19 -1.39
CA VAL A 72 6.88 1.20 -1.45
C VAL A 72 6.45 1.51 -2.86
N SER A 73 5.28 2.08 -3.02
CA SER A 73 4.73 2.44 -4.33
C SER A 73 4.09 3.81 -4.31
N ALA A 74 3.59 4.24 -5.46
CA ALA A 74 2.76 5.44 -5.56
C ALA A 74 1.41 5.35 -4.82
N LYS A 75 1.09 4.18 -4.24
CA LYS A 75 -0.18 3.94 -3.55
C LYS A 75 -0.05 4.00 -2.03
N GLY A 76 1.15 3.78 -1.50
CA GLY A 76 1.39 3.74 -0.06
C GLY A 76 2.82 3.33 0.30
N LEU A 77 3.11 3.39 1.59
CA LEU A 77 4.41 3.07 2.15
C LEU A 77 4.55 1.58 2.50
N GLU A 78 3.44 0.95 2.88
CA GLU A 78 3.39 -0.43 3.35
C GLU A 78 2.54 -1.28 2.42
N GLU A 79 3.07 -1.52 1.24
CA GLU A 79 2.39 -2.33 0.24
C GLU A 79 2.90 -3.77 0.27
N VAL A 80 2.03 -4.71 -0.07
CA VAL A 80 2.39 -6.13 -0.18
C VAL A 80 3.05 -6.38 -1.52
N ALA A 81 4.34 -6.66 -1.53
CA ALA A 81 5.09 -7.05 -2.71
C ALA A 81 5.04 -8.58 -2.92
N ILE A 82 5.21 -9.34 -1.85
CA ILE A 82 4.98 -10.79 -1.85
C ILE A 82 4.10 -11.11 -0.64
N GLY A 83 3.03 -11.83 -0.86
CA GLY A 83 2.13 -12.25 0.21
C GLY A 83 1.40 -13.53 -0.13
N ARG A 84 0.91 -14.24 0.89
CA ARG A 84 0.10 -15.43 0.74
C ARG A 84 -1.29 -15.18 1.32
N HIS A 85 -2.31 -15.72 0.67
CA HIS A 85 -3.66 -15.80 1.20
C HIS A 85 -4.22 -17.20 0.93
N GLY A 86 -4.33 -18.01 1.97
CA GLY A 86 -4.67 -19.41 1.82
C GLY A 86 -3.68 -20.13 0.88
N ASN A 87 -4.17 -20.67 -0.23
CA ASN A 87 -3.38 -21.31 -1.27
C ASN A 87 -3.00 -20.39 -2.45
N PHE A 88 -3.25 -19.09 -2.36
CA PHE A 88 -2.82 -18.10 -3.35
C PHE A 88 -1.57 -17.36 -2.90
N LEU A 89 -0.62 -17.20 -3.81
CA LEU A 89 0.54 -16.36 -3.63
C LEU A 89 0.45 -15.13 -4.55
N HIS A 90 0.61 -13.98 -3.95
CA HIS A 90 0.78 -12.73 -4.67
C HIS A 90 2.27 -12.51 -4.96
N TRP A 91 2.62 -12.34 -6.24
CA TRP A 91 3.93 -11.93 -6.71
C TRP A 91 3.81 -10.58 -7.39
N GLY A 92 4.18 -9.51 -6.69
CA GLY A 92 3.93 -8.13 -7.09
C GLY A 92 4.92 -7.55 -8.11
N PHE A 93 5.72 -8.38 -8.77
CA PHE A 93 6.73 -7.92 -9.72
C PHE A 93 6.37 -8.31 -11.14
N SER A 94 6.55 -7.38 -12.08
CA SER A 94 6.21 -7.57 -13.50
C SER A 94 7.36 -8.09 -14.35
N ALA A 95 8.57 -8.21 -13.79
CA ALA A 95 9.72 -8.73 -14.52
C ALA A 95 9.48 -10.17 -14.95
N SER A 96 9.70 -10.47 -16.23
CA SER A 96 9.74 -11.84 -16.71
C SER A 96 10.99 -12.57 -16.18
N PRO A 97 11.02 -13.92 -16.15
CA PRO A 97 12.16 -14.65 -15.60
C PRO A 97 13.51 -14.32 -16.25
N GLU A 98 13.53 -14.00 -17.55
CA GLU A 98 14.76 -13.60 -18.24
C GLU A 98 15.28 -12.24 -17.77
N GLU A 99 14.39 -11.42 -17.24
CA GLU A 99 14.68 -10.06 -16.81
C GLU A 99 15.01 -9.98 -15.32
N MET A 100 14.75 -11.07 -14.59
CA MET A 100 15.05 -11.16 -13.15
C MET A 100 16.54 -11.35 -12.90
N THR A 101 16.99 -10.80 -11.76
CA THR A 101 18.28 -11.19 -11.16
C THR A 101 18.26 -12.67 -10.77
N GLU A 102 19.41 -13.29 -10.60
CA GLU A 102 19.48 -14.70 -10.19
C GLU A 102 18.88 -14.91 -8.78
N GLU A 103 19.06 -13.93 -7.91
CA GLU A 103 18.42 -13.91 -6.59
C GLU A 103 16.89 -13.90 -6.69
N ALA A 104 16.36 -13.04 -7.56
CA ALA A 104 14.92 -12.95 -7.76
C ALA A 104 14.32 -14.23 -8.35
N LYS A 105 15.03 -14.89 -9.28
CA LYS A 105 14.64 -16.21 -9.79
C LYS A 105 14.60 -17.27 -8.68
N SER A 106 15.60 -17.26 -7.81
CA SER A 106 15.66 -18.19 -6.68
C SER A 106 14.54 -17.92 -5.68
N VAL A 107 14.23 -16.64 -5.39
CA VAL A 107 13.08 -16.28 -4.55
C VAL A 107 11.77 -16.71 -5.20
N PHE A 108 11.62 -16.49 -6.51
CA PHE A 108 10.42 -16.90 -7.24
C PHE A 108 10.23 -18.42 -7.24
N ALA A 109 11.29 -19.18 -7.49
CA ALA A 109 11.27 -20.64 -7.40
C ALA A 109 10.93 -21.11 -5.97
N ASN A 110 11.52 -20.51 -4.95
CA ASN A 110 11.16 -20.78 -3.56
C ASN A 110 9.69 -20.46 -3.26
N ALA A 111 9.17 -19.38 -3.82
CA ALA A 111 7.78 -18.98 -3.65
C ALA A 111 6.81 -20.02 -4.25
N ILE A 112 7.15 -20.60 -5.41
CA ILE A 112 6.38 -21.69 -6.03
C ILE A 112 6.40 -22.94 -5.14
N VAL A 113 7.57 -23.34 -4.66
CA VAL A 113 7.69 -24.50 -3.75
C VAL A 113 6.96 -24.22 -2.44
N TYR A 114 7.06 -23.01 -1.93
CA TYR A 114 6.37 -22.63 -0.70
C TYR A 114 4.86 -22.71 -0.84
N ILE A 115 4.27 -22.11 -1.88
CA ILE A 115 2.82 -22.10 -2.05
C ILE A 115 2.25 -23.50 -2.32
N SER A 116 3.02 -24.42 -2.90
CA SER A 116 2.57 -25.80 -3.14
C SER A 116 2.25 -26.56 -1.85
N GLN A 117 2.82 -26.15 -0.70
CA GLN A 117 2.54 -26.74 0.62
C GLN A 117 1.10 -26.46 1.09
N PHE A 118 0.46 -25.46 0.50
CA PHE A 118 -0.91 -25.07 0.81
C PHE A 118 -1.92 -25.57 -0.22
N ALA A 119 -1.51 -26.48 -1.10
CA ALA A 119 -2.40 -27.10 -2.08
C ALA A 119 -3.61 -27.75 -1.38
N GLY A 120 -4.80 -27.52 -1.90
CA GLY A 120 -6.04 -28.02 -1.31
C GLY A 120 -6.64 -27.14 -0.19
N GLN A 121 -5.93 -26.15 0.29
CA GLN A 121 -6.53 -25.16 1.19
C GLN A 121 -7.47 -24.24 0.40
N THR A 122 -8.57 -23.86 1.02
CA THR A 122 -9.47 -22.83 0.48
C THR A 122 -9.21 -21.54 1.23
N PRO A 123 -8.91 -20.43 0.53
CA PRO A 123 -8.72 -19.14 1.19
C PRO A 123 -10.01 -18.72 1.91
N ILE A 124 -9.84 -18.09 3.05
CA ILE A 124 -10.94 -17.46 3.76
C ILE A 124 -11.25 -16.14 3.04
N ALA A 125 -12.06 -16.23 1.98
CA ALA A 125 -12.47 -15.06 1.23
C ALA A 125 -13.45 -14.23 2.07
N ARG A 126 -13.04 -13.05 2.49
CA ARG A 126 -13.98 -12.08 3.05
C ARG A 126 -14.73 -11.40 1.92
N LYS A 127 -16.05 -11.39 2.01
CA LYS A 127 -16.83 -10.55 1.14
C LYS A 127 -16.43 -9.09 1.43
N PHE A 128 -15.90 -8.41 0.41
CA PHE A 128 -15.68 -6.98 0.54
C PHE A 128 -17.03 -6.31 0.80
N ASN A 129 -17.18 -5.79 1.99
CA ASN A 129 -18.31 -4.98 2.36
C ASN A 129 -17.80 -3.56 2.63
N PRO A 130 -18.13 -2.59 1.78
CA PRO A 130 -17.69 -1.21 1.99
C PRO A 130 -18.26 -0.58 3.27
N PHE A 131 -19.23 -1.25 3.90
CA PHE A 131 -19.83 -0.81 5.16
C PHE A 131 -19.18 -1.46 6.40
N ILE A 132 -18.25 -2.42 6.24
CA ILE A 132 -17.46 -2.92 7.37
C ILE A 132 -16.28 -1.98 7.54
N VAL A 133 -16.34 -1.19 8.60
CA VAL A 133 -15.25 -0.30 8.99
C VAL A 133 -14.21 -1.13 9.76
N THR A 134 -13.05 -1.37 9.14
CA THR A 134 -11.87 -1.87 9.83
C THR A 134 -11.06 -0.71 10.40
N GLY A 135 -10.13 -0.98 11.33
CA GLY A 135 -9.22 0.04 11.84
C GLY A 135 -8.42 0.71 10.72
N GLU A 136 -7.94 -0.08 9.75
CA GLU A 136 -7.22 0.44 8.58
C GLU A 136 -8.12 1.29 7.67
N HIS A 137 -9.36 0.89 7.47
CA HIS A 137 -10.31 1.69 6.69
C HIS A 137 -10.57 3.02 7.38
N LEU A 138 -10.78 3.02 8.70
CA LEU A 138 -10.97 4.22 9.48
C LEU A 138 -9.71 5.11 9.42
N LYS A 139 -8.54 4.55 9.65
CA LYS A 139 -7.26 5.27 9.49
C LYS A 139 -7.15 5.93 8.12
N SER A 140 -7.35 5.17 7.05
CA SER A 140 -7.28 5.68 5.68
C SER A 140 -8.32 6.79 5.41
N THR A 141 -9.51 6.69 5.98
CA THR A 141 -10.56 7.70 5.85
C THR A 141 -10.15 8.99 6.55
N ILE A 142 -9.67 8.90 7.78
CA ILE A 142 -9.20 10.05 8.55
C ILE A 142 -8.04 10.74 7.84
N LEU A 143 -7.07 9.98 7.34
CA LEU A 143 -5.91 10.54 6.64
C LEU A 143 -6.30 11.30 5.37
N ARG A 144 -7.22 10.74 4.57
CA ARG A 144 -7.74 11.43 3.38
C ARG A 144 -8.57 12.66 3.70
N ALA A 145 -9.17 12.71 4.88
CA ALA A 145 -9.92 13.88 5.36
C ALA A 145 -9.05 15.00 5.91
N THR A 146 -7.72 14.82 6.01
CA THR A 146 -6.83 15.87 6.51
C THR A 146 -6.73 17.07 5.56
N ARG A 147 -6.41 18.23 6.11
CA ARG A 147 -6.13 19.43 5.32
C ARG A 147 -4.94 19.22 4.37
N ALA A 148 -3.90 18.52 4.82
CA ALA A 148 -2.75 18.18 3.99
C ALA A 148 -3.13 17.35 2.77
N ALA A 149 -3.99 16.33 2.93
CA ALA A 149 -4.49 15.53 1.82
C ALA A 149 -5.37 16.35 0.85
N TYR A 150 -6.17 17.25 1.37
CA TYR A 150 -6.94 18.19 0.55
C TYR A 150 -6.04 19.13 -0.26
N GLU A 151 -5.00 19.72 0.33
CA GLU A 151 -4.06 20.62 -0.34
C GLU A 151 -3.29 19.89 -1.46
N GLU A 152 -2.88 18.65 -1.24
CA GLU A 152 -2.27 17.81 -2.26
C GLU A 152 -3.24 17.52 -3.41
N ARG A 153 -4.50 17.23 -3.11
CA ARG A 153 -5.56 17.08 -4.10
C ARG A 153 -5.75 18.35 -4.93
N VAL A 154 -5.85 19.53 -4.28
CA VAL A 154 -5.96 20.81 -4.95
C VAL A 154 -4.78 21.06 -5.88
N SER A 155 -3.57 20.79 -5.41
CA SER A 155 -2.34 20.89 -6.23
C SER A 155 -2.41 20.02 -7.46
N THR A 156 -2.88 18.76 -7.30
CA THR A 156 -3.03 17.82 -8.39
C THR A 156 -4.08 18.28 -9.40
N LEU A 157 -5.23 18.76 -8.94
CA LEU A 157 -6.31 19.24 -9.81
C LEU A 157 -5.90 20.48 -10.60
N LYS A 158 -5.19 21.41 -9.97
CA LYS A 158 -4.64 22.60 -10.67
C LYS A 158 -3.71 22.21 -11.81
N ARG A 159 -2.87 21.17 -11.63
CA ARG A 159 -1.98 20.68 -12.70
C ARG A 159 -2.73 20.17 -13.94
N ILE A 160 -3.96 19.70 -13.77
CA ILE A 160 -4.81 19.21 -14.86
C ILE A 160 -5.92 20.21 -15.26
N GLY A 161 -5.79 21.48 -14.84
CA GLY A 161 -6.72 22.56 -15.20
C GLY A 161 -8.11 22.45 -14.57
N LYS A 162 -8.24 21.76 -13.44
CA LYS A 162 -9.49 21.65 -12.67
C LYS A 162 -9.40 22.45 -11.39
N GLU A 163 -10.54 23.00 -10.99
CA GLU A 163 -10.71 23.64 -9.69
C GLU A 163 -11.29 22.65 -8.68
N GLU A 164 -10.95 22.85 -7.43
CA GLU A 164 -11.52 22.10 -6.30
C GLU A 164 -12.36 23.07 -5.44
N SER A 165 -13.36 22.50 -4.80
CA SER A 165 -14.17 23.17 -3.79
C SER A 165 -13.35 23.54 -2.54
N THR A 166 -13.95 24.31 -1.64
CA THR A 166 -13.32 24.62 -0.35
C THR A 166 -13.11 23.34 0.48
N TYR A 167 -12.20 23.38 1.45
CA TYR A 167 -11.96 22.24 2.35
C TYR A 167 -13.23 21.74 3.06
N GLY A 168 -14.09 22.66 3.49
CA GLY A 168 -15.37 22.29 4.11
C GLY A 168 -16.31 21.59 3.15
N GLU A 169 -16.42 22.06 1.92
CA GLU A 169 -17.23 21.41 0.87
C GLU A 169 -16.66 20.05 0.47
N TYR A 170 -15.34 19.95 0.39
CA TYR A 170 -14.65 18.68 0.17
C TYR A 170 -14.99 17.65 1.26
N LEU A 171 -14.87 18.04 2.54
CA LEU A 171 -15.24 17.17 3.66
C LEU A 171 -16.72 16.79 3.61
N LYS A 172 -17.60 17.75 3.40
CA LYS A 172 -19.05 17.50 3.31
C LYS A 172 -19.42 16.52 2.20
N SER A 173 -18.72 16.62 1.06
CA SER A 173 -18.97 15.75 -0.10
C SER A 173 -18.37 14.36 0.06
N MET A 174 -17.10 14.27 0.50
CA MET A 174 -16.32 13.04 0.50
C MET A 174 -16.38 12.28 1.81
N PHE A 175 -16.60 12.97 2.92
CA PHE A 175 -16.60 12.44 4.28
C PHE A 175 -17.74 13.04 5.12
N PRO A 176 -19.01 12.87 4.68
CA PRO A 176 -20.14 13.56 5.30
C PRO A 176 -20.29 13.24 6.79
N GLU A 177 -20.02 12.01 7.21
CA GLU A 177 -20.12 11.62 8.62
C GLU A 177 -19.11 12.37 9.50
N LEU A 178 -17.85 12.50 9.02
CA LEU A 178 -16.85 13.31 9.72
C LEU A 178 -17.22 14.78 9.76
N TYR A 179 -17.70 15.31 8.62
CA TYR A 179 -18.07 16.72 8.54
C TYR A 179 -19.25 17.06 9.46
N PHE A 180 -20.29 16.23 9.50
CA PHE A 180 -21.45 16.47 10.36
C PHE A 180 -21.13 16.31 11.85
N SER A 181 -20.16 15.44 12.18
CA SER A 181 -19.75 15.22 13.58
C SER A 181 -18.74 16.27 14.08
N PHE A 182 -17.82 16.72 13.22
CA PHE A 182 -16.67 17.51 13.64
C PHE A 182 -16.43 18.77 12.79
N GLY A 183 -17.23 19.01 11.75
CA GLY A 183 -17.02 20.13 10.83
C GLY A 183 -15.67 20.05 10.12
N THR A 184 -14.86 21.11 10.25
CA THR A 184 -13.50 21.17 9.71
C THR A 184 -12.43 21.02 10.80
N ASP A 185 -12.80 20.57 11.99
CA ASP A 185 -11.88 20.36 13.11
C ASP A 185 -11.10 19.06 12.94
N GLU A 186 -9.95 19.17 12.29
CA GLU A 186 -9.05 18.04 12.01
C GLU A 186 -8.55 17.37 13.30
N LYS A 187 -8.32 18.15 14.36
CA LYS A 187 -7.89 17.59 15.64
C LYS A 187 -8.97 16.71 16.24
N ALA A 188 -10.22 17.15 16.22
CA ALA A 188 -11.34 16.40 16.81
C ALA A 188 -11.54 15.05 16.16
N TYR A 189 -11.50 14.92 14.83
CA TYR A 189 -11.66 13.61 14.20
C TYR A 189 -10.41 12.72 14.29
N LYS A 190 -9.20 13.31 14.36
CA LYS A 190 -7.99 12.54 14.67
C LYS A 190 -8.03 11.98 16.10
N ASP A 191 -8.44 12.78 17.06
CA ASP A 191 -8.62 12.34 18.45
C ASP A 191 -9.71 11.23 18.54
N TYR A 192 -10.81 11.39 17.79
CA TYR A 192 -11.84 10.36 17.69
C TYR A 192 -11.27 9.03 17.15
N TYR A 193 -10.44 9.07 16.12
CA TYR A 193 -9.78 7.86 15.59
C TYR A 193 -8.89 7.21 16.65
N MET A 194 -8.04 7.97 17.33
CA MET A 194 -7.15 7.44 18.36
C MET A 194 -7.90 6.79 19.52
N ASN A 195 -9.02 7.40 19.92
CA ASN A 195 -9.86 6.86 21.00
C ASN A 195 -10.67 5.62 20.60
N ASN A 196 -10.94 5.42 19.32
CA ASN A 196 -11.81 4.35 18.83
C ASN A 196 -11.07 3.30 17.99
N ALA A 197 -9.79 3.48 17.71
CA ALA A 197 -9.01 2.54 16.88
C ALA A 197 -9.02 1.11 17.43
N GLY A 198 -9.04 0.94 18.75
CA GLY A 198 -9.08 -0.36 19.42
C GLY A 198 -10.40 -1.14 19.22
N TYR A 199 -11.47 -0.49 18.80
CA TYR A 199 -12.75 -1.16 18.51
C TYR A 199 -12.82 -1.76 17.11
N PHE A 200 -11.86 -1.40 16.24
CA PHE A 200 -11.85 -1.78 14.82
C PHE A 200 -10.66 -2.69 14.45
N MET A 201 -9.86 -3.07 15.43
CA MET A 201 -8.76 -4.02 15.26
C MET A 201 -9.19 -5.46 15.44
#